data_784b33464688d8217b43c12aa1e41975
#
_entry.id   784b33464688d8217b43c12aa1e41975
#
_cell.length_a   1.000
_cell.length_b   1.000
_cell.length_c   1.000
_cell.angle_alpha   90.00
_cell.angle_beta   90.00
_cell.angle_gamma   90.00
#
_symmetry.space_group_name_H-M   'P 1'
#
loop_
_entity.id
_entity.type
_entity.pdbx_description
1 polymer ?
#
loop_
_entity_poly.entity_id
_entity_poly.type
_entity_poly.pdbx_seq_one_letter_code
_entity_poly.pdbx_strand_id
1 'polypeptide(L)'
;MKRLILALLTLMLLAPAAFAQTAAEITARCALSGAGKKTLERMTDGDYRTHWDSSSNSFAYVEIEAEEAIGGVYVQFYDEAAAFEVQAKDESGAWQTVAEQDGAFLAEYAALDAGAKAVRIRPKDGKGRLFIAELHIFGEGDAPDWVQQWEAPLAKADLLALAAHPDDEILFLGGTIPYYAGEMGKKVQVAYLVPTMPYRRLELLDGLWLCGVKNY
;
A
#
# COMPACT_ATOMS: atom_id res chain seq x y z
N MET A 1 50.72 3.13 -10.73
CA MET A 1 49.67 2.37 -10.03
C MET A 1 49.03 3.13 -8.87
N LYS A 2 49.79 3.66 -7.89
CA LYS A 2 49.20 4.40 -6.72
C LYS A 2 48.32 5.64 -7.08
N ARG A 3 48.68 6.39 -8.14
CA ARG A 3 47.89 7.55 -8.59
C ARG A 3 46.60 7.20 -9.31
N LEU A 4 46.54 6.04 -9.97
CA LEU A 4 45.32 5.53 -10.63
C LEU A 4 44.30 5.05 -9.62
N ILE A 5 44.73 4.39 -8.52
CA ILE A 5 43.88 3.91 -7.44
C ILE A 5 43.26 5.10 -6.67
N LEU A 6 44.01 6.17 -6.47
CA LEU A 6 43.50 7.38 -5.82
C LEU A 6 42.43 8.09 -6.67
N ALA A 7 42.59 8.13 -7.99
CA ALA A 7 41.59 8.68 -8.91
C ALA A 7 40.29 7.85 -8.96
N LEU A 8 40.40 6.53 -8.89
CA LEU A 8 39.20 5.65 -8.80
C LEU A 8 38.48 5.80 -7.45
N LEU A 9 39.21 5.93 -6.34
CA LEU A 9 38.60 6.17 -5.03
C LEU A 9 37.91 7.53 -4.95
N THR A 10 38.50 8.59 -5.56
CA THR A 10 37.88 9.93 -5.58
C THR A 10 36.65 9.97 -6.49
N LEU A 11 36.59 9.15 -7.54
CA LEU A 11 35.40 9.05 -8.40
C LEU A 11 34.26 8.30 -7.73
N MET A 12 34.54 7.32 -6.87
CA MET A 12 33.53 6.65 -6.05
C MET A 12 32.91 7.54 -4.94
N LEU A 13 33.70 8.53 -4.46
CA LEU A 13 33.22 9.46 -3.43
C LEU A 13 32.39 10.63 -3.98
N LEU A 14 32.36 10.80 -5.31
CA LEU A 14 31.60 11.85 -6.01
C LEU A 14 30.35 11.33 -6.73
N ALA A 15 29.98 10.05 -6.53
CA ALA A 15 28.65 9.61 -6.94
C ALA A 15 27.65 10.44 -6.13
N PRO A 16 26.80 11.29 -6.76
CA PRO A 16 25.75 11.96 -6.03
C PRO A 16 24.91 10.85 -5.38
N ALA A 17 24.67 10.97 -4.08
CA ALA A 17 23.61 10.20 -3.47
C ALA A 17 22.34 10.55 -4.29
N ALA A 18 21.91 9.65 -5.15
CA ALA A 18 20.62 9.78 -5.78
C ALA A 18 19.61 9.74 -4.61
N PHE A 19 19.13 10.91 -4.21
CA PHE A 19 17.96 10.96 -3.35
C PHE A 19 16.86 10.26 -4.15
N ALA A 20 16.39 9.14 -3.66
CA ALA A 20 15.26 8.48 -4.26
C ALA A 20 14.11 9.50 -4.29
N GLN A 21 13.52 9.66 -5.45
CA GLN A 21 12.44 10.61 -5.65
C GLN A 21 11.15 9.94 -5.13
N THR A 22 10.40 10.65 -4.31
CA THR A 22 9.06 10.19 -3.93
C THR A 22 8.20 10.02 -5.18
N ALA A 23 7.59 8.86 -5.32
CA ALA A 23 6.72 8.52 -6.43
C ALA A 23 5.50 9.46 -6.47
N ALA A 24 5.18 9.99 -7.63
CA ALA A 24 3.96 10.77 -7.83
C ALA A 24 2.77 9.83 -7.94
N GLU A 25 1.66 10.17 -7.30
CA GLU A 25 0.40 9.49 -7.55
C GLU A 25 -0.13 9.85 -8.94
N ILE A 26 -0.47 8.81 -9.71
CA ILE A 26 -0.91 8.94 -11.10
C ILE A 26 -2.31 8.36 -11.35
N THR A 27 -3.02 7.95 -10.32
CA THR A 27 -4.32 7.28 -10.38
C THR A 27 -5.30 7.95 -11.33
N ALA A 28 -5.45 9.27 -11.24
CA ALA A 28 -6.37 10.05 -12.08
C ALA A 28 -5.99 10.09 -13.58
N ARG A 29 -4.78 9.65 -13.93
CA ARG A 29 -4.25 9.59 -15.31
C ARG A 29 -4.25 8.18 -15.89
N CYS A 30 -4.71 7.21 -15.11
CA CYS A 30 -4.77 5.81 -15.52
C CYS A 30 -6.14 5.46 -16.08
N ALA A 31 -6.16 4.62 -17.12
CA ALA A 31 -7.36 3.96 -17.57
C ALA A 31 -7.53 2.63 -16.83
N LEU A 32 -8.68 2.43 -16.19
CA LEU A 32 -9.01 1.20 -15.50
C LEU A 32 -9.98 0.38 -16.36
N SER A 33 -9.70 -0.90 -16.49
CA SER A 33 -10.60 -1.88 -17.10
C SER A 33 -10.57 -3.18 -16.28
N GLY A 34 -11.58 -4.03 -16.41
CA GLY A 34 -11.57 -5.28 -15.65
C GLY A 34 -12.80 -6.12 -15.83
N ALA A 35 -12.71 -7.37 -15.34
CA ALA A 35 -13.79 -8.32 -15.31
C ALA A 35 -14.45 -8.29 -13.93
N GLY A 36 -15.56 -7.61 -13.79
CA GLY A 36 -16.32 -7.55 -12.54
C GLY A 36 -17.68 -6.91 -12.77
N LYS A 37 -18.58 -7.08 -11.80
CA LYS A 37 -19.99 -6.67 -11.94
C LYS A 37 -20.25 -5.20 -11.60
N LYS A 38 -19.29 -4.42 -11.13
CA LYS A 38 -19.54 -3.07 -10.64
C LYS A 38 -18.43 -2.11 -11.04
N THR A 39 -18.85 -0.91 -11.11
CA THR A 39 -18.15 0.32 -11.40
C THR A 39 -16.76 0.34 -10.76
N LEU A 40 -15.75 0.28 -11.62
CA LEU A 40 -14.33 0.37 -11.24
C LEU A 40 -14.04 1.70 -10.52
N GLU A 41 -14.84 2.74 -10.79
CA GLU A 41 -14.73 4.06 -10.17
C GLU A 41 -14.83 4.02 -8.63
N ARG A 42 -15.43 2.97 -8.08
CA ARG A 42 -15.53 2.78 -6.62
C ARG A 42 -14.21 2.48 -5.93
N MET A 43 -13.17 2.18 -6.69
CA MET A 43 -11.83 1.97 -6.14
C MET A 43 -11.00 3.25 -6.13
N THR A 44 -11.53 4.36 -6.61
CA THR A 44 -10.80 5.62 -6.77
C THR A 44 -11.67 6.83 -6.47
N ASP A 45 -12.77 6.64 -5.71
CA ASP A 45 -13.74 7.70 -5.40
C ASP A 45 -13.47 8.39 -4.05
N GLY A 46 -12.52 7.87 -3.26
CA GLY A 46 -12.16 8.41 -1.94
C GLY A 46 -13.19 8.12 -0.87
N ASP A 47 -14.08 7.16 -1.07
CA ASP A 47 -15.12 6.81 -0.11
C ASP A 47 -15.01 5.34 0.33
N TYR A 48 -14.41 5.08 1.48
CA TYR A 48 -14.27 3.73 2.06
C TYR A 48 -15.59 2.99 2.29
N ARG A 49 -16.75 3.63 2.13
CA ARG A 49 -18.07 2.99 2.18
C ARG A 49 -18.44 2.31 0.87
N THR A 50 -17.75 2.62 -0.18
CA THR A 50 -17.89 1.97 -1.48
C THR A 50 -16.73 1.00 -1.74
N HIS A 51 -16.90 0.07 -2.64
CA HIS A 51 -15.84 -0.85 -3.04
C HIS A 51 -16.15 -1.49 -4.39
N TRP A 52 -15.11 -1.91 -5.05
CA TRP A 52 -15.20 -2.84 -6.16
C TRP A 52 -15.15 -4.28 -5.67
N ASP A 53 -15.94 -5.13 -6.30
CA ASP A 53 -16.05 -6.55 -5.99
C ASP A 53 -15.74 -7.36 -7.24
N SER A 54 -14.65 -8.14 -7.20
CA SER A 54 -14.22 -8.99 -8.32
C SER A 54 -15.19 -10.13 -8.65
N SER A 55 -16.24 -10.34 -7.84
CA SER A 55 -17.07 -11.56 -7.82
C SER A 55 -16.25 -12.85 -7.71
N SER A 56 -16.87 -13.98 -7.49
CA SER A 56 -16.20 -15.29 -7.30
C SER A 56 -15.67 -15.91 -8.59
N ASN A 57 -15.29 -15.07 -9.57
CA ASN A 57 -14.79 -15.55 -10.84
C ASN A 57 -13.26 -15.71 -10.73
N SER A 58 -12.75 -16.91 -10.97
CA SER A 58 -11.31 -17.21 -11.02
C SER A 58 -10.53 -16.40 -12.10
N PHE A 59 -11.25 -15.66 -12.94
CA PHE A 59 -10.69 -14.76 -13.96
C PHE A 59 -10.83 -13.27 -13.61
N ALA A 60 -11.16 -12.96 -12.35
CA ALA A 60 -11.27 -11.57 -11.91
C ALA A 60 -9.92 -10.86 -11.96
N TYR A 61 -9.91 -9.65 -12.50
CA TYR A 61 -8.74 -8.77 -12.53
C TYR A 61 -9.16 -7.32 -12.73
N VAL A 62 -8.27 -6.41 -12.36
CA VAL A 62 -8.29 -5.00 -12.76
C VAL A 62 -7.06 -4.75 -13.59
N GLU A 63 -7.23 -4.31 -14.84
CA GLU A 63 -6.16 -3.81 -15.70
C GLU A 63 -6.05 -2.29 -15.54
N ILE A 64 -4.82 -1.83 -15.48
CA ILE A 64 -4.43 -0.44 -15.29
C ILE A 64 -3.49 -0.09 -16.42
N GLU A 65 -3.84 0.92 -17.22
CA GLU A 65 -2.99 1.44 -18.28
C GLU A 65 -2.68 2.91 -18.02
N ALA A 66 -1.41 3.29 -18.21
CA ALA A 66 -0.91 4.65 -18.05
C ALA A 66 0.02 5.04 -19.21
N GLU A 67 0.14 6.35 -19.48
CA GLU A 67 1.10 6.85 -20.45
C GLU A 67 2.54 6.78 -19.92
N GLU A 68 2.70 6.94 -18.61
CA GLU A 68 3.96 6.85 -17.88
C GLU A 68 4.16 5.48 -17.22
N ALA A 69 5.38 5.20 -16.78
CA ALA A 69 5.69 3.95 -16.10
C ALA A 69 5.01 3.89 -14.72
N ILE A 70 4.33 2.80 -14.44
CA ILE A 70 3.74 2.48 -13.14
C ILE A 70 4.83 1.81 -12.31
N GLY A 71 5.25 2.43 -11.20
CA GLY A 71 6.29 1.93 -10.29
C GLY A 71 5.73 1.28 -9.03
N GLY A 72 4.43 1.42 -8.77
CA GLY A 72 3.80 0.77 -7.61
C GLY A 72 2.28 0.90 -7.59
N VAL A 73 1.65 -0.01 -6.86
CA VAL A 73 0.21 0.03 -6.59
C VAL A 73 -0.05 -0.13 -5.09
N TYR A 74 -0.97 0.65 -4.55
CA TYR A 74 -1.42 0.58 -3.16
C TYR A 74 -2.88 0.20 -3.13
N VAL A 75 -3.18 -0.91 -2.47
CA VAL A 75 -4.51 -1.51 -2.41
C VAL A 75 -5.02 -1.44 -0.98
N GLN A 76 -6.21 -0.88 -0.79
CA GLN A 76 -6.92 -0.90 0.48
C GLN A 76 -8.17 -1.78 0.35
N PHE A 77 -8.20 -2.87 1.11
CA PHE A 77 -9.29 -3.85 1.07
C PHE A 77 -10.45 -3.40 1.95
N TYR A 78 -11.68 -3.60 1.45
CA TYR A 78 -12.89 -3.15 2.14
C TYR A 78 -13.16 -3.89 3.46
N ASP A 79 -13.08 -5.21 3.48
CA ASP A 79 -13.48 -6.02 4.64
C ASP A 79 -12.39 -6.99 5.08
N GLU A 80 -11.92 -7.83 4.18
CA GLU A 80 -10.89 -8.83 4.43
C GLU A 80 -9.70 -8.59 3.50
N ALA A 81 -8.50 -8.68 4.08
CA ALA A 81 -7.28 -8.69 3.29
C ALA A 81 -7.24 -9.95 2.41
N ALA A 82 -6.76 -9.82 1.19
CA ALA A 82 -6.71 -10.92 0.25
C ALA A 82 -5.34 -10.98 -0.44
N ALA A 83 -4.82 -12.18 -0.60
CA ALA A 83 -3.60 -12.38 -1.36
C ALA A 83 -3.83 -12.04 -2.83
N PHE A 84 -2.94 -11.22 -3.38
CA PHE A 84 -3.01 -10.79 -4.77
C PHE A 84 -1.65 -10.79 -5.45
N GLU A 85 -1.67 -10.79 -6.76
CA GLU A 85 -0.48 -10.58 -7.60
C GLU A 85 -0.69 -9.40 -8.53
N VAL A 86 0.41 -8.70 -8.79
CA VAL A 86 0.51 -7.69 -9.82
C VAL A 86 1.25 -8.30 -11.00
N GLN A 87 0.69 -8.20 -12.18
CA GLN A 87 1.29 -8.68 -13.41
C GLN A 87 1.52 -7.51 -14.36
N ALA A 88 2.63 -7.55 -15.12
CA ALA A 88 2.92 -6.63 -16.20
C ALA A 88 3.02 -7.39 -17.52
N LYS A 89 2.77 -6.70 -18.64
CA LYS A 89 2.99 -7.28 -19.98
C LYS A 89 4.48 -7.27 -20.32
N ASP A 90 5.00 -8.41 -20.71
CA ASP A 90 6.34 -8.51 -21.29
C ASP A 90 6.37 -8.00 -22.75
N GLU A 91 7.55 -8.04 -23.37
CA GLU A 91 7.74 -7.61 -24.76
C GLU A 91 6.91 -8.40 -25.77
N SER A 92 6.50 -9.64 -25.45
CA SER A 92 5.63 -10.48 -26.26
C SER A 92 4.14 -10.14 -26.09
N GLY A 93 3.80 -9.31 -25.09
CA GLY A 93 2.44 -9.00 -24.67
C GLY A 93 1.84 -10.03 -23.69
N ALA A 94 2.62 -10.99 -23.23
CA ALA A 94 2.17 -11.95 -22.23
C ALA A 94 2.26 -11.35 -20.81
N TRP A 95 1.29 -11.71 -19.94
CA TRP A 95 1.28 -11.28 -18.56
C TRP A 95 2.25 -12.08 -17.70
N GLN A 96 3.15 -11.40 -17.01
CA GLN A 96 4.12 -11.97 -16.07
C GLN A 96 3.91 -11.38 -14.70
N THR A 97 3.93 -12.22 -13.65
CA THR A 97 3.84 -11.75 -12.26
C THR A 97 5.13 -11.01 -11.90
N VAL A 98 4.99 -9.75 -11.49
CA VAL A 98 6.09 -8.84 -11.13
C VAL A 98 6.12 -8.47 -9.66
N ALA A 99 4.98 -8.62 -8.96
CA ALA A 99 4.91 -8.47 -7.51
C ALA A 99 3.79 -9.35 -6.94
N GLU A 100 3.94 -9.77 -5.69
CA GLU A 100 2.94 -10.56 -4.96
C GLU A 100 2.78 -10.03 -3.55
N GLN A 101 1.54 -10.09 -3.03
CA GLN A 101 1.20 -9.81 -1.65
C GLN A 101 0.41 -10.96 -1.05
N ASP A 102 0.65 -11.27 0.20
CA ASP A 102 0.04 -12.43 0.87
C ASP A 102 -1.31 -12.13 1.52
N GLY A 103 -1.78 -10.88 1.47
CA GLY A 103 -3.04 -10.47 2.08
C GLY A 103 -2.99 -10.47 3.60
N ALA A 104 -1.85 -10.07 4.17
CA ALA A 104 -1.68 -10.01 5.61
C ALA A 104 -2.40 -8.82 6.25
N PHE A 105 -2.55 -7.73 5.49
CA PHE A 105 -3.08 -6.45 5.98
C PHE A 105 -4.17 -5.91 5.06
N LEU A 106 -5.05 -5.07 5.62
CA LEU A 106 -6.11 -4.40 4.85
C LEU A 106 -5.58 -3.34 3.88
N ALA A 107 -4.36 -2.88 4.10
CA ALA A 107 -3.70 -1.92 3.24
C ALA A 107 -2.31 -2.47 2.88
N GLU A 108 -2.06 -2.67 1.59
CA GLU A 108 -0.81 -3.26 1.10
C GLU A 108 -0.28 -2.51 -0.12
N TYR A 109 1.02 -2.25 -0.11
CA TYR A 109 1.75 -1.62 -1.20
C TYR A 109 2.61 -2.65 -1.92
N ALA A 110 2.44 -2.75 -3.23
CA ALA A 110 3.27 -3.57 -4.10
C ALA A 110 4.14 -2.65 -4.97
N ALA A 111 5.44 -2.60 -4.67
CA ALA A 111 6.42 -1.94 -5.52
C ALA A 111 6.73 -2.80 -6.75
N LEU A 112 7.00 -2.17 -7.87
CA LEU A 112 7.42 -2.83 -9.11
C LEU A 112 8.89 -2.50 -9.36
N ASP A 113 9.73 -3.53 -9.46
CA ASP A 113 11.18 -3.39 -9.69
C ASP A 113 11.52 -2.73 -11.02
N ALA A 114 10.65 -2.91 -12.01
CA ALA A 114 10.73 -2.25 -13.30
C ALA A 114 9.35 -1.69 -13.66
N GLY A 115 9.29 -0.40 -13.92
CA GLY A 115 8.04 0.27 -14.29
C GLY A 115 7.43 -0.30 -15.56
N ALA A 116 6.12 -0.42 -15.61
CA ALA A 116 5.36 -0.90 -16.75
C ALA A 116 4.21 0.06 -17.08
N LYS A 117 3.87 0.20 -18.37
CA LYS A 117 2.73 1.04 -18.80
C LYS A 117 1.37 0.36 -18.69
N ALA A 118 1.38 -0.97 -18.54
CA ALA A 118 0.18 -1.76 -18.34
C ALA A 118 0.44 -2.81 -17.28
N VAL A 119 -0.35 -2.78 -16.22
CA VAL A 119 -0.32 -3.78 -15.16
C VAL A 119 -1.72 -4.30 -14.90
N ARG A 120 -1.83 -5.46 -14.25
CA ARG A 120 -3.11 -5.94 -13.74
C ARG A 120 -2.97 -6.50 -12.34
N ILE A 121 -3.99 -6.28 -11.53
CA ILE A 121 -4.13 -6.84 -10.20
C ILE A 121 -5.15 -7.98 -10.28
N ARG A 122 -4.82 -9.13 -9.72
CA ARG A 122 -5.71 -10.29 -9.64
C ARG A 122 -5.49 -11.07 -8.35
N PRO A 123 -6.47 -11.91 -7.92
CA PRO A 123 -6.25 -12.82 -6.81
C PRO A 123 -5.05 -13.72 -7.08
N LYS A 124 -4.21 -13.95 -6.07
CA LYS A 124 -3.03 -14.82 -6.16
C LYS A 124 -3.43 -16.21 -6.63
N ASP A 125 -2.68 -16.79 -7.55
CA ASP A 125 -2.97 -18.08 -8.20
C ASP A 125 -4.37 -18.14 -8.89
N GLY A 126 -4.98 -17.01 -9.17
CA GLY A 126 -6.35 -16.94 -9.69
C GLY A 126 -7.43 -17.49 -8.75
N LYS A 127 -7.13 -17.55 -7.45
CA LYS A 127 -8.04 -18.04 -6.42
C LYS A 127 -8.47 -16.92 -5.48
N GLY A 128 -9.73 -16.97 -5.06
CA GLY A 128 -10.27 -16.00 -4.12
C GLY A 128 -11.02 -14.85 -4.79
N ARG A 129 -11.25 -13.81 -4.02
CA ARG A 129 -12.06 -12.67 -4.37
C ARG A 129 -11.42 -11.41 -3.80
N LEU A 130 -11.42 -10.34 -4.56
CA LEU A 130 -10.94 -9.05 -4.13
C LEU A 130 -12.11 -8.12 -3.84
N PHE A 131 -12.10 -7.50 -2.68
CA PHE A 131 -12.97 -6.40 -2.30
C PHE A 131 -12.09 -5.18 -2.07
N ILE A 132 -11.93 -4.35 -3.10
CA ILE A 132 -11.03 -3.19 -3.06
C ILE A 132 -11.87 -1.94 -2.75
N ALA A 133 -11.60 -1.29 -1.61
CA ALA A 133 -12.18 -0.01 -1.26
C ALA A 133 -11.48 1.11 -2.02
N GLU A 134 -10.14 1.17 -1.92
CA GLU A 134 -9.36 2.18 -2.64
C GLU A 134 -8.13 1.57 -3.31
N LEU A 135 -7.79 2.11 -4.46
CA LEU A 135 -6.65 1.76 -5.28
C LEU A 135 -5.91 3.02 -5.69
N HIS A 136 -4.65 3.13 -5.28
CA HIS A 136 -3.78 4.21 -5.69
C HIS A 136 -2.63 3.68 -6.55
N ILE A 137 -2.31 4.40 -7.60
CA ILE A 137 -1.32 4.03 -8.59
C ILE A 137 -0.23 5.09 -8.60
N PHE A 138 1.01 4.64 -8.55
CA PHE A 138 2.19 5.52 -8.45
C PHE A 138 3.10 5.34 -9.66
N GLY A 139 3.73 6.43 -10.07
CA GLY A 139 4.88 6.41 -10.96
C GLY A 139 6.12 5.79 -10.31
N GLU A 140 7.25 5.84 -10.98
CA GLU A 140 8.52 5.36 -10.43
C GLU A 140 8.99 6.25 -9.26
N GLY A 141 9.58 5.62 -8.23
CA GLY A 141 10.10 6.27 -7.04
C GLY A 141 9.73 5.53 -5.75
N ASP A 142 10.13 6.11 -4.62
CA ASP A 142 9.76 5.58 -3.30
C ASP A 142 8.29 5.88 -2.98
N ALA A 143 7.64 4.95 -2.29
CA ALA A 143 6.27 5.16 -1.81
C ALA A 143 6.20 6.44 -0.95
N PRO A 144 5.18 7.30 -1.14
CA PRO A 144 4.94 8.44 -0.24
C PRO A 144 4.72 8.00 1.21
N ASP A 145 5.04 8.84 2.18
CA ASP A 145 4.94 8.54 3.62
C ASP A 145 3.53 8.17 4.08
N TRP A 146 2.50 8.61 3.37
CA TRP A 146 1.12 8.28 3.69
C TRP A 146 0.70 6.87 3.22
N VAL A 147 1.47 6.22 2.34
CA VAL A 147 1.27 4.84 1.92
C VAL A 147 1.61 3.92 3.09
N GLN A 148 0.61 3.23 3.60
CA GLN A 148 0.74 2.39 4.77
C GLN A 148 1.45 1.07 4.44
N GLN A 149 2.48 0.76 5.21
CA GLN A 149 3.24 -0.48 5.14
C GLN A 149 3.24 -1.09 6.55
N TRP A 150 2.22 -1.87 6.83
CA TRP A 150 1.94 -2.39 8.17
C TRP A 150 2.84 -3.55 8.56
N GLU A 151 3.11 -3.63 9.84
CA GLU A 151 3.81 -4.73 10.49
C GLU A 151 2.83 -5.53 11.36
N ALA A 152 3.16 -6.79 11.62
CA ALA A 152 2.38 -7.66 12.51
C ALA A 152 2.31 -7.09 13.94
N PRO A 153 1.29 -7.48 14.73
CA PRO A 153 1.16 -7.06 16.13
C PRO A 153 2.44 -7.33 16.92
N LEU A 154 2.78 -6.38 17.78
CA LEU A 154 3.99 -6.46 18.59
C LEU A 154 3.88 -7.56 19.65
N ALA A 155 4.89 -8.43 19.74
CA ALA A 155 4.99 -9.40 20.85
C ALA A 155 5.17 -8.70 22.20
N LYS A 156 5.76 -7.50 22.20
CA LYS A 156 5.94 -6.64 23.38
C LYS A 156 5.95 -5.18 22.95
N ALA A 157 5.02 -4.41 23.45
CA ALA A 157 4.95 -2.97 23.27
C ALA A 157 5.55 -2.23 24.47
N ASP A 158 6.05 -1.01 24.24
CA ASP A 158 6.41 -0.07 25.31
C ASP A 158 5.16 0.58 25.91
N LEU A 159 4.13 0.78 25.07
CA LEU A 159 2.83 1.33 25.44
C LEU A 159 1.73 0.54 24.74
N LEU A 160 0.76 0.07 25.52
CA LEU A 160 -0.49 -0.50 25.03
C LEU A 160 -1.64 0.47 25.32
N ALA A 161 -2.25 0.99 24.28
CA ALA A 161 -3.45 1.81 24.38
C ALA A 161 -4.69 0.93 24.17
N LEU A 162 -5.66 0.99 25.06
CA LEU A 162 -6.94 0.29 24.94
C LEU A 162 -8.03 1.31 24.65
N ALA A 163 -8.63 1.23 23.49
CA ALA A 163 -9.77 2.03 23.07
C ALA A 163 -11.04 1.17 23.07
N ALA A 164 -12.17 1.73 23.49
CA ALA A 164 -13.44 1.00 23.43
C ALA A 164 -13.94 0.92 21.99
N HIS A 165 -13.96 2.04 21.30
CA HIS A 165 -14.43 2.15 19.92
C HIS A 165 -13.37 2.79 19.02
N PRO A 166 -13.43 2.58 17.71
CA PRO A 166 -12.64 3.33 16.73
C PRO A 166 -13.05 4.80 16.74
N ASP A 167 -12.18 5.65 17.17
CA ASP A 167 -12.14 7.11 17.37
C ASP A 167 -11.71 7.50 18.81
N ASP A 168 -11.96 6.66 19.81
CA ASP A 168 -11.59 6.93 21.21
C ASP A 168 -10.08 7.16 21.36
N GLU A 169 -9.24 6.47 20.57
CA GLU A 169 -7.79 6.62 20.59
C GLU A 169 -7.35 8.02 20.14
N ILE A 170 -8.08 8.64 19.22
CA ILE A 170 -7.81 10.01 18.78
C ILE A 170 -8.46 11.01 19.74
N LEU A 171 -9.71 10.79 20.14
CA LEU A 171 -10.44 11.69 21.01
C LEU A 171 -9.79 11.84 22.40
N PHE A 172 -9.32 10.75 22.97
CA PHE A 172 -8.80 10.74 24.35
C PHE A 172 -7.27 10.59 24.46
N LEU A 173 -6.63 10.00 23.43
CA LEU A 173 -5.20 9.74 23.43
C LEU A 173 -4.47 10.39 22.23
N GLY A 174 -5.14 11.30 21.49
CA GLY A 174 -4.60 11.96 20.30
C GLY A 174 -3.35 12.83 20.53
N GLY A 175 -3.01 13.17 21.78
CA GLY A 175 -1.71 13.74 22.13
C GLY A 175 -0.69 12.69 22.60
N THR A 176 -1.16 11.58 23.16
CA THR A 176 -0.30 10.54 23.74
C THR A 176 0.27 9.63 22.67
N ILE A 177 -0.56 9.09 21.79
CA ILE A 177 -0.14 8.14 20.75
C ILE A 177 0.89 8.76 19.81
N PRO A 178 0.65 9.91 19.15
CA PRO A 178 1.62 10.50 18.23
C PRO A 178 2.90 10.96 18.94
N TYR A 179 2.82 11.38 20.19
CA TYR A 179 4.01 11.72 20.97
C TYR A 179 4.91 10.50 21.18
N TYR A 180 4.35 9.38 21.67
CA TYR A 180 5.18 8.19 21.94
C TYR A 180 5.55 7.43 20.65
N ALA A 181 4.62 7.20 19.73
CA ALA A 181 4.90 6.48 18.50
C ALA A 181 5.65 7.35 17.49
N GLY A 182 5.12 8.54 17.18
CA GLY A 182 5.66 9.41 16.14
C GLY A 182 6.94 10.13 16.55
N GLU A 183 6.93 10.88 17.68
CA GLU A 183 8.09 11.70 18.08
C GLU A 183 9.14 10.90 18.82
N MET A 184 8.74 10.03 19.75
CA MET A 184 9.66 9.27 20.59
C MET A 184 10.13 7.95 19.98
N GLY A 185 9.52 7.51 18.86
CA GLY A 185 9.83 6.23 18.21
C GLY A 185 9.60 5.01 19.12
N LYS A 186 8.65 5.08 20.05
CA LYS A 186 8.32 3.97 20.95
C LYS A 186 7.43 2.95 20.26
N LYS A 187 7.53 1.70 20.68
CA LYS A 187 6.67 0.62 20.24
C LYS A 187 5.29 0.76 20.88
N VAL A 188 4.36 1.34 20.15
CA VAL A 188 2.98 1.54 20.62
C VAL A 188 2.08 0.55 19.92
N GLN A 189 1.26 -0.16 20.68
CA GLN A 189 0.20 -1.04 20.21
C GLN A 189 -1.14 -0.44 20.63
N VAL A 190 -2.11 -0.39 19.70
CA VAL A 190 -3.48 0.00 20.01
C VAL A 190 -4.40 -1.22 19.85
N ALA A 191 -5.28 -1.42 20.81
CA ALA A 191 -6.27 -2.49 20.77
C ALA A 191 -7.68 -1.93 21.01
N TYR A 192 -8.66 -2.49 20.30
CA TYR A 192 -10.05 -2.07 20.35
C TYR A 192 -10.91 -3.18 20.95
N LEU A 193 -11.87 -2.80 21.79
CA LEU A 193 -12.73 -3.74 22.50
C LEU A 193 -14.00 -4.10 21.72
N VAL A 194 -14.42 -3.23 20.81
CA VAL A 194 -15.65 -3.37 20.06
C VAL A 194 -15.33 -3.51 18.57
N PRO A 195 -15.85 -4.54 17.87
CA PRO A 195 -15.73 -4.63 16.42
C PRO A 195 -16.45 -3.46 15.74
N THR A 196 -15.96 -3.08 14.57
CA THR A 196 -16.50 -1.95 13.82
C THR A 196 -16.82 -2.33 12.38
N MET A 197 -17.50 -1.43 11.68
CA MET A 197 -17.79 -1.61 10.25
C MET A 197 -16.53 -1.53 9.40
N PRO A 198 -16.49 -2.22 8.25
CA PRO A 198 -15.31 -2.29 7.38
C PRO A 198 -14.70 -0.93 7.06
N TYR A 199 -15.47 0.02 6.57
CA TYR A 199 -14.98 1.34 6.20
C TYR A 199 -14.34 2.10 7.38
N ARG A 200 -14.89 1.95 8.60
CA ARG A 200 -14.31 2.58 9.80
C ARG A 200 -12.97 1.97 10.19
N ARG A 201 -12.69 0.73 9.79
CA ARG A 201 -11.37 0.12 10.00
C ARG A 201 -10.32 0.79 9.15
N LEU A 202 -10.63 1.16 7.91
CA LEU A 202 -9.72 1.89 7.03
C LEU A 202 -9.48 3.32 7.55
N GLU A 203 -10.54 4.05 7.94
CA GLU A 203 -10.42 5.38 8.56
C GLU A 203 -9.54 5.34 9.82
N LEU A 204 -9.72 4.31 10.65
CA LEU A 204 -8.92 4.07 11.85
C LEU A 204 -7.44 3.83 11.52
N LEU A 205 -7.15 2.99 10.52
CA LEU A 205 -5.78 2.68 10.10
C LEU A 205 -5.08 3.93 9.58
N ASP A 206 -5.77 4.80 8.83
CA ASP A 206 -5.24 6.09 8.39
C ASP A 206 -4.85 6.96 9.61
N GLY A 207 -5.73 7.06 10.60
CA GLY A 207 -5.47 7.81 11.83
C GLY A 207 -4.27 7.26 12.61
N LEU A 208 -4.19 5.95 12.79
CA LEU A 208 -3.06 5.30 13.49
C LEU A 208 -1.74 5.50 12.73
N TRP A 209 -1.75 5.37 11.41
CA TRP A 209 -0.56 5.58 10.58
C TRP A 209 -0.03 7.00 10.71
N LEU A 210 -0.91 8.01 10.66
CA LEU A 210 -0.56 9.42 10.86
C LEU A 210 -0.01 9.67 12.26
N CYS A 211 -0.46 8.93 13.27
CA CYS A 211 0.08 8.99 14.64
C CYS A 211 1.44 8.28 14.81
N GLY A 212 1.97 7.64 13.76
CA GLY A 212 3.25 6.93 13.81
C GLY A 212 3.16 5.48 14.27
N VAL A 213 1.95 4.93 14.45
CA VAL A 213 1.76 3.49 14.72
C VAL A 213 1.92 2.74 13.41
N LYS A 214 2.75 1.68 13.41
CA LYS A 214 3.11 0.93 12.20
C LYS A 214 2.71 -0.56 12.26
N ASN A 215 1.96 -0.95 13.29
CA ASN A 215 1.58 -2.35 13.54
C ASN A 215 0.12 -2.46 13.98
N TYR A 216 -0.59 -3.48 13.50
CA TYR A 216 -1.93 -3.85 13.94
C TYR A 216 -2.27 -5.33 13.71
#